data_294967ffca510d74ce9580e0d2cc6996
#
_entry.id   294967ffca510d74ce9580e0d2cc6996
#
_cell.length_a   1.000
_cell.length_b   1.000
_cell.length_c   1.000
_cell.angle_alpha   90.00
_cell.angle_beta   90.00
_cell.angle_gamma   90.00
#
_symmetry.space_group_name_H-M   'P 1'
#
loop_
_entity.id
_entity.type
_entity.pdbx_description
1 polymer ?
#
loop_
_entity_poly.entity_id
_entity_poly.type
_entity_poly.pdbx_seq_one_letter_code
_entity_poly.pdbx_strand_id
1 'polypeptide(L)'
;MTGIDETRFDATTFAPIAVATRSGFDESLHYGAGVVLDVSPDFGRENVADARIPKSGSVIGDPMLVVYPRSCLKPMQAHAMTQLGLDLPSDLLAVACASHSGEGPHLDAVQRTLSLAGLNVGDLQNTPARPSGDVARDAARRAGIGPSAIQQNCSGKHAAMLVTCKINGWPIEHYLDQSHPLQQAIAAEV
;
A
#
# COMPACT_ATOMS: atom_id res chain seq x y z
N MET A 1 1.77 26.37 -5.82
CA MET A 1 1.63 25.32 -6.86
C MET A 1 2.91 25.35 -7.67
N THR A 2 3.86 24.50 -7.33
CA THR A 2 5.05 24.29 -8.16
C THR A 2 4.60 23.44 -9.34
N GLY A 3 4.72 23.99 -10.55
CA GLY A 3 4.36 23.30 -11.79
C GLY A 3 5.11 21.96 -11.89
N ILE A 4 4.46 20.98 -12.51
CA ILE A 4 5.11 19.73 -12.91
C ILE A 4 6.25 20.13 -13.84
N ASP A 5 7.47 19.75 -13.45
CA ASP A 5 8.66 19.98 -14.29
C ASP A 5 8.56 19.03 -15.50
N GLU A 6 8.11 19.56 -16.63
CA GLU A 6 7.91 18.82 -17.88
C GLU A 6 9.21 18.21 -18.42
N THR A 7 10.38 18.67 -17.97
CA THR A 7 11.68 18.11 -18.37
C THR A 7 11.96 16.73 -17.77
N ARG A 8 11.15 16.29 -16.79
CA ARG A 8 11.27 14.95 -16.17
C ARG A 8 10.67 13.80 -16.98
N PHE A 9 9.94 14.10 -18.05
CA PHE A 9 9.36 13.07 -18.92
C PHE A 9 10.12 12.95 -20.23
N ASP A 10 11.40 12.56 -20.12
CA ASP A 10 12.20 12.19 -21.29
C ASP A 10 11.65 10.87 -21.87
N ALA A 11 11.52 10.82 -23.20
CA ALA A 11 11.11 9.61 -23.93
C ALA A 11 12.02 8.40 -23.70
N THR A 12 13.24 8.62 -23.20
CA THR A 12 14.17 7.56 -22.81
C THR A 12 13.83 6.92 -21.46
N THR A 13 13.06 7.59 -20.61
CA THR A 13 12.66 7.12 -19.27
C THR A 13 11.61 6.02 -19.34
N PHE A 14 10.77 6.03 -20.36
CA PHE A 14 9.67 5.09 -20.52
C PHE A 14 9.73 4.38 -21.86
N ALA A 15 9.32 3.11 -21.88
CA ALA A 15 9.13 2.33 -23.10
C ALA A 15 7.67 1.94 -23.31
N PRO A 16 7.21 1.69 -24.54
CA PRO A 16 5.88 1.15 -24.80
C PRO A 16 5.72 -0.21 -24.11
N ILE A 17 4.69 -0.37 -23.30
CA ILE A 17 4.41 -1.60 -22.55
C ILE A 17 3.10 -2.26 -22.94
N ALA A 18 2.15 -1.50 -23.47
CA ALA A 18 0.87 -2.01 -23.91
C ALA A 18 0.26 -1.13 -24.99
N VAL A 19 -0.58 -1.73 -25.84
CA VAL A 19 -1.39 -1.05 -26.84
C VAL A 19 -2.83 -1.44 -26.58
N ALA A 20 -3.72 -0.44 -26.43
CA ALA A 20 -5.14 -0.68 -26.44
C ALA A 20 -5.64 -0.58 -27.89
N THR A 21 -6.35 -1.61 -28.34
CA THR A 21 -6.89 -1.67 -29.70
C THR A 21 -8.42 -1.65 -29.69
N ARG A 22 -9.03 -1.00 -30.67
CA ARG A 22 -10.47 -1.01 -30.91
C ARG A 22 -10.76 -1.28 -32.37
N SER A 23 -11.55 -2.31 -32.68
CA SER A 23 -11.93 -2.69 -34.04
C SER A 23 -10.74 -2.84 -35.00
N GLY A 24 -9.59 -3.35 -34.49
CA GLY A 24 -8.37 -3.55 -35.27
C GLY A 24 -7.47 -2.31 -35.42
N PHE A 25 -7.82 -1.18 -34.80
CA PHE A 25 -6.99 0.02 -34.76
C PHE A 25 -6.32 0.19 -33.41
N ASP A 26 -5.07 0.62 -33.39
CA ASP A 26 -4.35 1.02 -32.19
C ASP A 26 -4.92 2.35 -31.66
N GLU A 27 -5.68 2.29 -30.58
CA GLU A 27 -6.39 3.44 -30.00
C GLU A 27 -5.50 4.25 -29.06
N SER A 28 -4.68 3.55 -28.26
CA SER A 28 -3.74 4.22 -27.37
C SER A 28 -2.51 3.37 -27.08
N LEU A 29 -1.37 4.05 -26.95
CA LEU A 29 -0.12 3.49 -26.49
C LEU A 29 0.09 3.82 -25.00
N HIS A 30 0.43 2.81 -24.20
CA HIS A 30 0.75 2.97 -22.80
C HIS A 30 2.26 2.79 -22.61
N TYR A 31 2.87 3.74 -21.91
CA TYR A 31 4.29 3.75 -21.61
C TYR A 31 4.51 3.43 -20.15
N GLY A 32 5.61 2.77 -19.85
CA GLY A 32 5.98 2.43 -18.48
C GLY A 32 7.46 2.12 -18.34
N ALA A 33 7.87 1.95 -17.09
CA ALA A 33 9.16 1.41 -16.72
C ALA A 33 8.96 0.19 -15.82
N GLY A 34 9.84 -0.78 -15.90
CA GLY A 34 9.75 -2.00 -15.10
C GLY A 34 11.09 -2.72 -14.99
N VAL A 35 11.26 -3.43 -13.89
CA VAL A 35 12.43 -4.25 -13.63
C VAL A 35 11.96 -5.63 -13.19
N VAL A 36 12.53 -6.68 -13.78
CA VAL A 36 12.40 -8.06 -13.29
C VAL A 36 13.71 -8.42 -12.60
N LEU A 37 13.65 -8.71 -11.31
CA LEU A 37 14.80 -9.16 -10.53
C LEU A 37 14.86 -10.68 -10.56
N ASP A 38 16.05 -11.23 -10.74
CA ASP A 38 16.30 -12.65 -10.54
C ASP A 38 16.51 -12.89 -9.04
N VAL A 39 15.55 -13.58 -8.42
CA VAL A 39 15.53 -13.85 -6.99
C VAL A 39 16.00 -15.29 -6.79
N SER A 40 17.28 -15.48 -6.43
CA SER A 40 17.78 -16.79 -6.02
C SER A 40 17.17 -17.22 -4.66
N PRO A 41 17.18 -18.54 -4.31
CA PRO A 41 16.72 -19.00 -3.00
C PRO A 41 17.46 -18.39 -1.80
N ASP A 42 18.64 -17.84 -2.03
CA ASP A 42 19.44 -17.13 -1.02
C ASP A 42 19.19 -15.62 -0.97
N PHE A 43 18.30 -15.13 -1.83
CA PHE A 43 17.89 -13.72 -1.84
C PHE A 43 17.17 -13.39 -0.52
N GLY A 44 17.74 -12.48 0.25
CA GLY A 44 17.25 -12.08 1.57
C GLY A 44 18.17 -12.46 2.73
N ARG A 45 19.21 -13.25 2.47
CA ARG A 45 20.29 -13.52 3.46
C ARG A 45 21.51 -12.62 3.28
N GLU A 46 21.65 -12.00 2.11
CA GLU A 46 22.69 -11.02 1.78
C GLU A 46 22.06 -9.65 1.56
N ASN A 47 22.78 -8.59 1.90
CA ASN A 47 22.29 -7.21 1.85
C ASN A 47 21.63 -6.87 0.50
N VAL A 48 20.40 -6.37 0.55
CA VAL A 48 19.61 -5.89 -0.61
C VAL A 48 20.38 -4.83 -1.42
N ALA A 49 21.39 -4.18 -0.85
CA ALA A 49 22.28 -3.27 -1.55
C ALA A 49 23.05 -3.93 -2.74
N ASP A 50 23.14 -5.26 -2.75
CA ASP A 50 23.76 -6.04 -3.84
C ASP A 50 22.74 -6.60 -4.85
N ALA A 51 21.46 -6.24 -4.76
CA ALA A 51 20.45 -6.60 -5.75
C ALA A 51 20.88 -6.03 -7.12
N ARG A 52 21.53 -6.88 -7.91
CA ARG A 52 22.03 -6.47 -9.24
C ARG A 52 20.83 -6.29 -10.15
N ILE A 53 20.78 -5.11 -10.80
CA ILE A 53 19.87 -4.90 -11.92
C ILE A 53 20.09 -6.04 -12.92
N PRO A 54 19.05 -6.79 -13.32
CA PRO A 54 19.21 -7.94 -14.20
C PRO A 54 19.88 -7.55 -15.51
N LYS A 55 20.57 -8.51 -16.13
CA LYS A 55 21.16 -8.35 -17.46
C LYS A 55 20.08 -7.93 -18.47
N SER A 56 20.52 -7.26 -19.57
CA SER A 56 19.62 -6.73 -20.61
C SER A 56 18.52 -7.72 -21.04
N GLY A 57 17.27 -7.28 -21.05
CA GLY A 57 16.07 -8.08 -21.29
C GLY A 57 15.09 -8.12 -20.11
N SER A 58 15.57 -7.83 -18.91
CA SER A 58 14.74 -7.78 -17.68
C SER A 58 14.40 -6.34 -17.25
N VAL A 59 14.79 -5.36 -18.04
CA VAL A 59 14.57 -3.94 -17.78
C VAL A 59 13.77 -3.33 -18.91
N ILE A 60 12.75 -2.58 -18.59
CA ILE A 60 11.91 -1.80 -19.50
C ILE A 60 11.96 -0.35 -19.04
N GLY A 61 12.36 0.57 -19.91
CA GLY A 61 12.55 1.98 -19.54
C GLY A 61 13.73 2.19 -18.59
N ASP A 62 13.70 3.26 -17.82
CA ASP A 62 14.75 3.59 -16.84
C ASP A 62 14.52 2.84 -15.51
N PRO A 63 15.41 1.89 -15.12
CA PRO A 63 15.28 1.16 -13.87
C PRO A 63 15.54 2.02 -12.62
N MET A 64 16.15 3.18 -12.78
CA MET A 64 16.47 4.11 -11.69
C MET A 64 15.41 5.19 -11.50
N LEU A 65 14.30 5.09 -12.23
CA LEU A 65 13.19 6.05 -12.12
C LEU A 65 12.65 6.11 -10.70
N VAL A 66 12.69 7.31 -10.12
CA VAL A 66 12.11 7.56 -8.80
C VAL A 66 10.59 7.70 -8.92
N VAL A 67 9.86 6.84 -8.23
CA VAL A 67 8.39 6.81 -8.25
C VAL A 67 7.81 6.89 -6.84
N TYR A 68 6.56 7.35 -6.75
CA TYR A 68 5.79 7.21 -5.53
C TYR A 68 5.12 5.82 -5.51
N PRO A 69 5.59 4.85 -4.72
CA PRO A 69 5.10 3.47 -4.76
C PRO A 69 3.68 3.33 -4.20
N ARG A 70 3.15 4.35 -3.53
CA ARG A 70 1.78 4.38 -3.03
C ARG A 70 1.45 3.12 -2.20
N SER A 71 0.34 2.44 -2.53
CA SER A 71 -0.10 1.24 -1.81
C SER A 71 0.82 0.03 -1.95
N CYS A 72 1.77 0.05 -2.88
CA CYS A 72 2.78 -1.02 -3.00
C CYS A 72 3.75 -1.06 -1.81
N LEU A 73 3.83 0.02 -1.01
CA LEU A 73 4.60 0.02 0.24
C LEU A 73 3.93 -0.72 1.40
N LYS A 74 2.65 -1.08 1.32
CA LYS A 74 1.95 -1.66 2.48
C LYS A 74 2.57 -2.95 3.02
N PRO A 75 3.05 -3.89 2.19
CA PRO A 75 3.76 -5.07 2.70
C PRO A 75 5.03 -4.70 3.49
N MET A 76 5.80 -3.72 3.03
CA MET A 76 6.99 -3.24 3.73
C MET A 76 6.62 -2.56 5.06
N GLN A 77 5.57 -1.73 5.06
CA GLN A 77 5.03 -1.11 6.28
C GLN A 77 4.54 -2.18 7.26
N ALA A 78 3.89 -3.26 6.78
CA ALA A 78 3.48 -4.37 7.63
C ALA A 78 4.69 -5.14 8.17
N HIS A 79 5.73 -5.34 7.36
CA HIS A 79 6.99 -5.93 7.81
C HIS A 79 7.61 -5.11 8.95
N ALA A 80 7.73 -3.79 8.80
CA ALA A 80 8.19 -2.92 9.88
C ALA A 80 7.38 -3.12 11.17
N MET A 81 6.06 -3.18 11.07
CA MET A 81 5.20 -3.42 12.23
C MET A 81 5.42 -4.81 12.86
N THR A 82 5.68 -5.85 12.05
CA THR A 82 6.01 -7.18 12.61
C THR A 82 7.36 -7.20 13.32
N GLN A 83 8.36 -6.46 12.85
CA GLN A 83 9.62 -6.27 13.57
C GLN A 83 9.42 -5.54 14.92
N LEU A 84 8.39 -4.73 15.04
CA LEU A 84 7.97 -4.04 16.26
C LEU A 84 7.06 -4.89 17.17
N GLY A 85 6.92 -6.16 16.88
CA GLY A 85 6.16 -7.11 17.70
C GLY A 85 4.70 -7.28 17.30
N LEU A 86 4.26 -6.71 16.18
CA LEU A 86 2.91 -7.00 15.66
C LEU A 86 2.80 -8.47 15.26
N ASP A 87 1.95 -9.21 15.96
CA ASP A 87 1.62 -10.61 15.64
C ASP A 87 0.13 -10.71 15.33
N LEU A 88 -0.20 -10.89 14.08
CA LEU A 88 -1.58 -11.01 13.59
C LEU A 88 -1.81 -12.37 12.92
N PRO A 89 -2.99 -12.96 13.09
CA PRO A 89 -3.44 -14.04 12.22
C PRO A 89 -3.25 -13.70 10.74
N SER A 90 -2.93 -14.69 9.93
CA SER A 90 -2.55 -14.48 8.51
C SER A 90 -3.61 -13.75 7.68
N ASP A 91 -4.90 -14.00 7.96
CA ASP A 91 -6.01 -13.31 7.31
C ASP A 91 -6.05 -11.81 7.64
N LEU A 92 -5.78 -11.44 8.89
CA LEU A 92 -5.73 -10.05 9.35
C LEU A 92 -4.47 -9.35 8.81
N LEU A 93 -3.33 -10.03 8.82
CA LEU A 93 -2.09 -9.50 8.26
C LEU A 93 -2.23 -9.26 6.75
N ALA A 94 -2.87 -10.17 6.03
CA ALA A 94 -3.15 -9.98 4.60
C ALA A 94 -3.98 -8.71 4.34
N VAL A 95 -4.99 -8.42 5.15
CA VAL A 95 -5.79 -7.19 5.03
C VAL A 95 -4.97 -5.95 5.40
N ALA A 96 -4.04 -6.04 6.34
CA ALA A 96 -3.12 -4.95 6.68
C ALA A 96 -2.17 -4.61 5.52
N CYS A 97 -1.73 -5.60 4.74
CA CYS A 97 -0.89 -5.44 3.56
C CYS A 97 -1.66 -4.98 2.30
N ALA A 98 -2.99 -5.06 2.30
CA ALA A 98 -3.80 -4.88 1.10
C ALA A 98 -4.39 -3.48 0.94
N SER A 99 -4.83 -3.19 -0.29
CA SER A 99 -5.83 -2.16 -0.59
C SER A 99 -7.16 -2.88 -0.82
N HIS A 100 -7.92 -3.10 0.24
CA HIS A 100 -9.13 -3.91 0.20
C HIS A 100 -10.32 -3.18 -0.44
N SER A 101 -11.28 -3.94 -0.94
CA SER A 101 -12.47 -3.42 -1.63
C SER A 101 -13.55 -2.84 -0.67
N GLY A 102 -13.45 -3.09 0.64
CA GLY A 102 -14.42 -2.61 1.63
C GLY A 102 -15.66 -3.49 1.73
N GLU A 103 -15.57 -4.74 1.32
CA GLU A 103 -16.63 -5.75 1.49
C GLU A 103 -16.68 -6.24 2.93
N GLY A 104 -17.81 -6.91 3.29
CA GLY A 104 -18.06 -7.40 4.65
C GLY A 104 -16.88 -8.11 5.31
N PRO A 105 -16.26 -9.12 4.67
CA PRO A 105 -15.10 -9.82 5.24
C PRO A 105 -13.91 -8.91 5.54
N HIS A 106 -13.67 -7.88 4.73
CA HIS A 106 -12.60 -6.92 4.98
C HIS A 106 -12.90 -6.04 6.19
N LEU A 107 -14.15 -5.56 6.31
CA LEU A 107 -14.58 -4.75 7.45
C LEU A 107 -14.54 -5.55 8.76
N ASP A 108 -14.95 -6.83 8.72
CA ASP A 108 -14.81 -7.76 9.84
C ASP A 108 -13.36 -7.93 10.26
N ALA A 109 -12.47 -8.17 9.32
CA ALA A 109 -11.03 -8.30 9.59
C ALA A 109 -10.44 -7.04 10.24
N VAL A 110 -10.83 -5.84 9.79
CA VAL A 110 -10.43 -4.57 10.41
C VAL A 110 -10.92 -4.46 11.84
N GLN A 111 -12.19 -4.78 12.09
CA GLN A 111 -12.77 -4.76 13.45
C GLN A 111 -12.10 -5.76 14.38
N ARG A 112 -11.85 -6.98 13.91
CA ARG A 112 -11.11 -8.01 14.65
C ARG A 112 -9.71 -7.54 15.00
N THR A 113 -9.01 -6.95 14.05
CA THR A 113 -7.66 -6.39 14.29
C THR A 113 -7.69 -5.34 15.41
N LEU A 114 -8.58 -4.38 15.35
CA LEU A 114 -8.73 -3.35 16.39
C LEU A 114 -9.06 -3.97 17.75
N SER A 115 -9.95 -4.96 17.79
CA SER A 115 -10.38 -5.62 19.00
C SER A 115 -9.25 -6.34 19.74
N LEU A 116 -8.20 -6.82 19.05
CA LEU A 116 -7.03 -7.45 19.68
C LEU A 116 -6.33 -6.50 20.66
N ALA A 117 -6.42 -5.20 20.47
CA ALA A 117 -5.82 -4.19 21.32
C ALA A 117 -6.84 -3.41 22.15
N GLY A 118 -8.11 -3.87 22.22
CA GLY A 118 -9.18 -3.17 22.91
C GLY A 118 -9.59 -1.86 22.26
N LEU A 119 -9.35 -1.72 20.97
CA LEU A 119 -9.67 -0.54 20.16
C LEU A 119 -10.96 -0.75 19.37
N ASN A 120 -11.48 0.34 18.82
CA ASN A 120 -12.69 0.34 18.02
C ASN A 120 -12.55 1.22 16.77
N VAL A 121 -13.56 1.23 15.91
CA VAL A 121 -13.55 1.96 14.64
C VAL A 121 -13.36 3.48 14.82
N GLY A 122 -13.77 4.04 15.97
CA GLY A 122 -13.64 5.46 16.29
C GLY A 122 -12.18 5.89 16.48
N ASP A 123 -11.27 4.95 16.74
CA ASP A 123 -9.85 5.23 16.91
C ASP A 123 -9.10 5.39 15.57
N LEU A 124 -9.73 5.01 14.45
CA LEU A 124 -9.16 5.16 13.12
C LEU A 124 -9.12 6.64 12.70
N GLN A 125 -7.94 7.12 12.30
CA GLN A 125 -7.72 8.52 11.86
C GLN A 125 -7.50 8.65 10.35
N ASN A 126 -7.61 7.55 9.60
CA ASN A 126 -7.55 7.63 8.14
C ASN A 126 -8.79 8.32 7.56
N THR A 127 -8.60 8.99 6.43
CA THR A 127 -9.66 9.77 5.77
C THR A 127 -10.88 8.90 5.48
N PRO A 128 -12.08 9.29 5.92
CA PRO A 128 -13.31 8.58 5.57
C PRO A 128 -13.51 8.49 4.07
N ALA A 129 -13.82 7.30 3.59
CA ALA A 129 -14.10 7.06 2.17
C ALA A 129 -15.22 6.02 2.01
N ARG A 130 -15.79 5.95 0.81
CA ARG A 130 -16.67 4.85 0.42
C ARG A 130 -15.84 3.62 0.04
N PRO A 131 -16.42 2.41 0.07
CA PRO A 131 -15.76 1.21 -0.42
C PRO A 131 -15.19 1.41 -1.82
N SER A 132 -14.01 0.88 -2.09
CA SER A 132 -13.38 0.93 -3.42
C SER A 132 -13.99 -0.09 -4.39
N GLY A 133 -14.51 -1.21 -3.88
CA GLY A 133 -15.24 -2.20 -4.68
C GLY A 133 -16.61 -1.71 -5.10
N ASP A 134 -16.97 -1.92 -6.37
CA ASP A 134 -18.21 -1.41 -6.94
C ASP A 134 -19.44 -1.98 -6.24
N VAL A 135 -19.45 -3.28 -5.98
CA VAL A 135 -20.57 -3.99 -5.32
C VAL A 135 -20.80 -3.44 -3.91
N ALA A 136 -19.73 -3.34 -3.12
CA ALA A 136 -19.81 -2.83 -1.75
C ALA A 136 -20.20 -1.34 -1.73
N ARG A 137 -19.65 -0.55 -2.65
CA ARG A 137 -19.97 0.88 -2.79
C ARG A 137 -21.44 1.11 -3.15
N ASP A 138 -21.98 0.33 -4.07
CA ASP A 138 -23.38 0.45 -4.48
C ASP A 138 -24.33 -0.06 -3.41
N ALA A 139 -23.95 -1.11 -2.67
CA ALA A 139 -24.71 -1.56 -1.50
C ALA A 139 -24.76 -0.47 -0.42
N ALA A 140 -23.63 0.15 -0.09
CA ALA A 140 -23.57 1.26 0.86
C ALA A 140 -24.42 2.46 0.41
N ARG A 141 -24.40 2.81 -0.88
CA ARG A 141 -25.24 3.89 -1.44
C ARG A 141 -26.74 3.57 -1.28
N ARG A 142 -27.15 2.35 -1.64
CA ARG A 142 -28.56 1.92 -1.51
C ARG A 142 -29.04 1.92 -0.07
N ALA A 143 -28.13 1.58 0.86
CA ALA A 143 -28.43 1.58 2.29
C ALA A 143 -28.34 2.98 2.95
N GLY A 144 -28.02 4.02 2.20
CA GLY A 144 -27.85 5.37 2.72
C GLY A 144 -26.61 5.54 3.63
N ILE A 145 -25.68 4.57 3.60
CA ILE A 145 -24.45 4.62 4.42
C ILE A 145 -23.47 5.60 3.80
N GLY A 146 -23.02 6.58 4.59
CA GLY A 146 -22.03 7.57 4.19
C GLY A 146 -20.60 7.02 4.18
N PRO A 147 -19.62 7.85 3.73
CA PRO A 147 -18.20 7.52 3.86
C PRO A 147 -17.79 7.31 5.32
N SER A 148 -16.90 6.36 5.58
CA SER A 148 -16.36 6.12 6.91
C SER A 148 -14.90 5.65 6.85
N ALA A 149 -14.17 5.81 7.96
CA ALA A 149 -12.77 5.41 8.05
C ALA A 149 -12.57 3.91 7.82
N ILE A 150 -13.48 3.08 8.35
CA ILE A 150 -13.38 1.61 8.18
C ILE A 150 -13.60 1.16 6.74
N GLN A 151 -14.42 1.88 5.96
CA GLN A 151 -14.68 1.54 4.55
C GLN A 151 -13.53 1.90 3.61
N GLN A 152 -12.63 2.78 4.05
CA GLN A 152 -11.49 3.20 3.26
C GLN A 152 -10.53 2.03 3.05
N ASN A 153 -10.02 1.88 1.84
CA ASN A 153 -9.22 0.73 1.39
C ASN A 153 -7.89 0.51 2.15
N CYS A 154 -7.49 1.43 3.01
CA CYS A 154 -6.29 1.33 3.85
C CYS A 154 -6.62 1.03 5.32
N SER A 155 -7.89 0.88 5.71
CA SER A 155 -8.28 0.77 7.12
C SER A 155 -7.63 -0.42 7.83
N GLY A 156 -7.36 -1.52 7.13
CA GLY A 156 -6.62 -2.66 7.68
C GLY A 156 -5.20 -2.28 8.10
N LYS A 157 -4.48 -1.54 7.26
CA LYS A 157 -3.15 -1.01 7.60
C LYS A 157 -3.23 -0.09 8.83
N HIS A 158 -4.22 0.79 8.88
CA HIS A 158 -4.40 1.71 10.00
C HIS A 158 -4.75 0.99 11.30
N ALA A 159 -5.57 -0.06 11.24
CA ALA A 159 -5.83 -0.92 12.39
C ALA A 159 -4.54 -1.59 12.90
N ALA A 160 -3.72 -2.14 12.01
CA ALA A 160 -2.42 -2.71 12.36
C ALA A 160 -1.47 -1.68 12.97
N MET A 161 -1.41 -0.46 12.45
CA MET A 161 -0.65 0.66 13.01
C MET A 161 -1.07 0.97 14.46
N LEU A 162 -2.36 1.05 14.72
CA LEU A 162 -2.90 1.31 16.06
C LEU A 162 -2.57 0.17 17.04
N VAL A 163 -2.70 -1.09 16.61
CA VAL A 163 -2.28 -2.25 17.42
C VAL A 163 -0.79 -2.19 17.74
N THR A 164 0.05 -1.86 16.76
CA THR A 164 1.49 -1.69 16.96
C THR A 164 1.80 -0.58 17.97
N CYS A 165 1.08 0.53 17.93
CA CYS A 165 1.21 1.58 18.94
C CYS A 165 0.92 1.04 20.34
N LYS A 166 -0.16 0.29 20.51
CA LYS A 166 -0.55 -0.30 21.81
C LYS A 166 0.50 -1.27 22.33
N ILE A 167 1.05 -2.14 21.48
CA ILE A 167 2.09 -3.11 21.85
C ILE A 167 3.34 -2.39 22.38
N ASN A 168 3.72 -1.27 21.75
CA ASN A 168 4.92 -0.52 22.08
C ASN A 168 4.71 0.58 23.14
N GLY A 169 3.51 0.70 23.71
CA GLY A 169 3.20 1.75 24.68
C GLY A 169 3.22 3.18 24.09
N TRP A 170 3.09 3.30 22.78
CA TRP A 170 3.04 4.60 22.11
C TRP A 170 1.61 5.17 22.12
N PRO A 171 1.46 6.50 22.10
CA PRO A 171 0.14 7.11 21.98
C PRO A 171 -0.54 6.69 20.68
N ILE A 172 -1.85 6.52 20.71
CA ILE A 172 -2.62 6.25 19.47
C ILE A 172 -3.09 7.54 18.80
N GLU A 173 -3.04 8.64 19.52
CA GLU A 173 -3.30 9.97 19.00
C GLU A 173 -2.16 10.38 18.05
N HIS A 174 -2.53 11.00 16.94
CA HIS A 174 -1.56 11.52 15.96
C HIS A 174 -0.58 10.47 15.39
N TYR A 175 -0.95 9.18 15.40
CA TYR A 175 -0.09 8.11 14.86
C TYR A 175 0.25 8.29 13.37
N LEU A 176 -0.37 9.23 12.69
CA LEU A 176 -0.10 9.60 11.30
C LEU A 176 1.00 10.65 11.14
N ASP A 177 1.38 11.34 12.21
CA ASP A 177 2.36 12.41 12.15
C ASP A 177 3.76 11.82 11.84
N GLN A 178 4.51 12.48 10.97
CA GLN A 178 5.86 12.03 10.60
C GLN A 178 6.81 11.90 11.79
N SER A 179 6.61 12.71 12.84
CA SER A 179 7.41 12.66 14.08
C SER A 179 6.99 11.55 15.04
N HIS A 180 5.86 10.88 14.79
CA HIS A 180 5.40 9.80 15.66
C HIS A 180 6.36 8.61 15.64
N PRO A 181 6.68 7.94 16.78
CA PRO A 181 7.60 6.80 16.83
C PRO A 181 7.29 5.70 15.83
N LEU A 182 6.01 5.38 15.63
CA LEU A 182 5.56 4.41 14.64
C LEU A 182 6.00 4.80 13.22
N GLN A 183 5.80 6.05 12.82
CA GLN A 183 6.13 6.50 11.47
C GLN A 183 7.64 6.57 11.25
N GLN A 184 8.39 6.94 12.28
CA GLN A 184 9.85 6.92 12.25
C GLN A 184 10.39 5.49 12.08
N ALA A 185 9.84 4.53 12.83
CA ALA A 185 10.23 3.13 12.71
C ALA A 185 9.87 2.54 11.33
N ILE A 186 8.67 2.84 10.80
CA ILE A 186 8.28 2.42 9.45
C ILE A 186 9.21 3.04 8.39
N ALA A 187 9.55 4.33 8.51
CA ALA A 187 10.43 5.01 7.57
C ALA A 187 11.86 4.48 7.58
N ALA A 188 12.33 3.95 8.72
CA ALA A 188 13.65 3.36 8.84
C ALA A 188 13.75 1.97 8.17
N GLU A 189 12.61 1.29 7.97
CA GLU A 189 12.53 -0.05 7.38
C GLU A 189 12.25 0.00 5.86
N VAL A 190 11.74 1.12 5.35
CA VAL A 190 11.39 1.33 3.94
C VAL A 190 12.49 2.05 3.19
#